data_7f153c087776faf1662afb7a0c2b236c
#
_entry.id   7f153c087776faf1662afb7a0c2b236c
#
_cell.length_a   1.000
_cell.length_b   1.000
_cell.length_c   1.000
_cell.angle_alpha   90.00
_cell.angle_beta   90.00
_cell.angle_gamma   90.00
#
_symmetry.space_group_name_H-M   'P 1'
#
loop_
_entity.id
_entity.type
_entity.pdbx_description
1 polymer ?
#
loop_
_entity_poly.entity_id
_entity_poly.type
_entity_poly.pdbx_seq_one_letter_code
_entity_poly.pdbx_strand_id
1 'polypeptide(L)'
;MQTSKDFLHIFLDMGDALLNSGAEIFRVEDTLNRMGYACGAAQMNVFVITSSIVITMEFPEEGARTQTRRIRESGGNDFTKLEQLNDLSRRFCNHPVPAAELRKEFDKININKTKPLWKLLGSLLAACSFAFFYGGSIPDAVAAGFGAVLIWGLQQYLRPVCMNEVTFQFVASFFTGCAICGLTLLCPFLRMDKIMICLLYT
;
A
#
# COMPACT_ATOMS: atom_id res chain seq x y z
N MET A 1 9.81 33.45 -5.59
CA MET A 1 10.47 32.49 -6.51
C MET A 1 10.23 31.10 -5.95
N GLN A 2 9.41 30.30 -6.64
CA GLN A 2 9.23 28.90 -6.27
C GLN A 2 10.45 28.16 -6.78
N THR A 3 11.18 27.50 -5.88
CA THR A 3 12.45 26.88 -6.21
C THR A 3 12.17 25.48 -6.76
N SER A 4 12.82 25.08 -7.85
CA SER A 4 12.80 23.72 -8.40
C SER A 4 12.99 22.64 -7.32
N LYS A 5 13.72 22.99 -6.27
CA LYS A 5 13.96 22.16 -5.09
C LYS A 5 12.67 21.77 -4.35
N ASP A 6 11.72 22.69 -4.23
CA ASP A 6 10.46 22.43 -3.47
C ASP A 6 9.59 21.41 -4.22
N PHE A 7 9.47 21.56 -5.55
CA PHE A 7 8.76 20.58 -6.37
C PHE A 7 9.43 19.20 -6.34
N LEU A 8 10.75 19.15 -6.41
CA LEU A 8 11.50 17.92 -6.42
C LEU A 8 11.26 17.10 -5.15
N HIS A 9 11.24 17.77 -3.98
CA HIS A 9 10.93 17.11 -2.71
C HIS A 9 9.50 16.56 -2.68
N ILE A 10 8.51 17.34 -3.15
CA ILE A 10 7.11 16.90 -3.17
C ILE A 10 6.92 15.73 -4.12
N PHE A 11 7.56 15.75 -5.29
CA PHE A 11 7.46 14.67 -6.27
C PHE A 11 8.09 13.37 -5.75
N LEU A 12 9.22 13.46 -5.02
CA LEU A 12 9.79 12.30 -4.35
C LEU A 12 8.87 11.74 -3.27
N ASP A 13 8.23 12.62 -2.46
CA ASP A 13 7.26 12.20 -1.45
C ASP A 13 6.03 11.57 -2.07
N MET A 14 5.57 12.12 -3.19
CA MET A 14 4.40 11.63 -3.91
C MET A 14 4.69 10.28 -4.58
N GLY A 15 5.87 10.11 -5.19
CA GLY A 15 6.31 8.83 -5.75
C GLY A 15 6.42 7.73 -4.69
N ASP A 16 7.00 8.06 -3.54
CA ASP A 16 7.07 7.16 -2.39
C ASP A 16 5.67 6.77 -1.89
N ALA A 17 4.76 7.74 -1.75
CA ALA A 17 3.38 7.48 -1.33
C ALA A 17 2.60 6.64 -2.35
N LEU A 18 2.79 6.86 -3.65
CA LEU A 18 2.18 6.06 -4.72
C LEU A 18 2.64 4.60 -4.67
N LEU A 19 3.97 4.36 -4.59
CA LEU A 19 4.51 3.00 -4.47
C LEU A 19 4.02 2.29 -3.20
N ASN A 20 4.03 3.00 -2.07
CA ASN A 20 3.55 2.48 -0.79
C ASN A 20 2.04 2.25 -0.75
N SER A 21 1.29 2.77 -1.73
CA SER A 21 -0.14 2.52 -1.89
C SER A 21 -0.46 1.43 -2.93
N GLY A 22 0.56 0.81 -3.54
CA GLY A 22 0.40 -0.28 -4.50
C GLY A 22 0.37 0.16 -5.96
N ALA A 23 0.89 1.35 -6.29
CA ALA A 23 1.04 1.76 -7.68
C ALA A 23 2.12 0.94 -8.40
N GLU A 24 1.89 0.64 -9.67
CA GLU A 24 2.89 0.05 -10.54
C GLU A 24 4.03 1.04 -10.82
N ILE A 25 5.27 0.56 -10.88
CA ILE A 25 6.48 1.36 -11.10
C ILE A 25 6.34 2.27 -12.33
N PHE A 26 5.92 1.71 -13.45
CA PHE A 26 5.73 2.46 -14.70
C PHE A 26 4.72 3.61 -14.56
N ARG A 27 3.62 3.39 -13.79
CA ARG A 27 2.62 4.43 -13.55
C ARG A 27 3.16 5.55 -12.68
N VAL A 28 4.02 5.24 -11.72
CA VAL A 28 4.68 6.26 -10.89
C VAL A 28 5.60 7.12 -11.75
N GLU A 29 6.42 6.51 -12.61
CA GLU A 29 7.31 7.23 -13.53
C GLU A 29 6.52 8.15 -14.45
N ASP A 30 5.47 7.65 -15.11
CA ASP A 30 4.61 8.45 -16.01
C ASP A 30 3.95 9.62 -15.27
N THR A 31 3.42 9.37 -14.07
CA THR A 31 2.78 10.41 -13.25
C THR A 31 3.75 11.52 -12.89
N LEU A 32 4.93 11.18 -12.40
CA LEU A 32 5.94 12.15 -11.99
C LEU A 32 6.51 12.93 -13.19
N ASN A 33 6.71 12.28 -14.33
CA ASN A 33 7.12 12.95 -15.57
C ASN A 33 6.08 14.00 -15.99
N ARG A 34 4.79 13.64 -16.04
CA ARG A 34 3.71 14.57 -16.40
C ARG A 34 3.63 15.76 -15.45
N MET A 35 3.75 15.51 -14.14
CA MET A 35 3.75 16.58 -13.14
C MET A 35 4.95 17.52 -13.30
N GLY A 36 6.13 17.00 -13.62
CA GLY A 36 7.31 17.79 -13.88
C GLY A 36 7.16 18.71 -15.08
N TYR A 37 6.66 18.20 -16.19
CA TYR A 37 6.37 19.03 -17.36
C TYR A 37 5.27 20.07 -17.08
N ALA A 38 4.25 19.71 -16.33
CA ALA A 38 3.16 20.64 -15.96
C ALA A 38 3.65 21.81 -15.10
N CYS A 39 4.66 21.62 -14.25
CA CYS A 39 5.24 22.72 -13.47
C CYS A 39 6.30 23.55 -14.22
N GLY A 40 6.52 23.26 -15.51
CA GLY A 40 7.42 24.05 -16.39
C GLY A 40 8.84 23.51 -16.49
N ALA A 41 9.11 22.26 -16.12
CA ALA A 41 10.40 21.64 -16.37
C ALA A 41 10.63 21.49 -17.89
N ALA A 42 11.79 21.88 -18.36
CA ALA A 42 12.21 21.73 -19.76
C ALA A 42 12.56 20.26 -20.07
N GLN A 43 13.14 19.56 -19.10
CA GLN A 43 13.45 18.13 -19.20
C GLN A 43 13.17 17.42 -17.88
N MET A 44 12.62 16.21 -18.00
CA MET A 44 12.37 15.31 -16.87
C MET A 44 13.00 13.95 -17.15
N ASN A 45 13.66 13.41 -16.13
CA ASN A 45 14.13 12.03 -16.14
C ASN A 45 13.80 11.40 -14.78
N VAL A 46 12.86 10.47 -14.79
CA VAL A 46 12.38 9.77 -13.61
C VAL A 46 12.73 8.31 -13.73
N PHE A 47 13.44 7.78 -12.76
CA PHE A 47 13.78 6.37 -12.67
C PHE A 47 13.29 5.83 -11.33
N VAL A 48 12.47 4.81 -11.38
CA VAL A 48 11.82 4.20 -10.21
C VAL A 48 12.12 2.72 -10.15
N ILE A 49 12.56 2.27 -8.99
CA ILE A 49 12.63 0.86 -8.63
C ILE A 49 11.96 0.66 -7.26
N THR A 50 11.72 -0.57 -6.87
CA THR A 50 11.03 -0.90 -5.61
C THR A 50 11.71 -0.36 -4.35
N SER A 51 13.01 -0.05 -4.41
CA SER A 51 13.82 0.39 -3.28
C SER A 51 14.27 1.84 -3.36
N SER A 52 14.10 2.53 -4.50
CA SER A 52 14.51 3.93 -4.65
C SER A 52 13.85 4.63 -5.83
N ILE A 53 13.77 5.96 -5.71
CA ILE A 53 13.32 6.87 -6.76
C ILE A 53 14.43 7.87 -7.02
N VAL A 54 14.79 8.08 -8.30
CA VAL A 54 15.70 9.11 -8.76
C VAL A 54 14.93 10.05 -9.68
N ILE A 55 14.95 11.34 -9.41
CA ILE A 55 14.31 12.35 -10.25
C ILE A 55 15.38 13.38 -10.63
N THR A 56 15.53 13.60 -11.94
CA THR A 56 16.27 14.73 -12.50
C THR A 56 15.30 15.66 -13.19
N MET A 57 15.26 16.92 -12.75
CA MET A 57 14.44 17.99 -13.34
C MET A 57 15.36 19.09 -13.83
N GLU A 58 15.11 19.57 -15.03
CA GLU A 58 15.84 20.71 -15.62
C GLU A 58 14.88 21.85 -15.87
N PHE A 59 15.20 23.03 -15.32
CA PHE A 59 14.50 24.27 -15.58
C PHE A 59 15.40 25.22 -16.38
N PRO A 60 14.82 26.00 -17.32
CA PRO A 60 15.61 26.87 -18.20
C PRO A 60 16.50 27.89 -17.46
N GLU A 61 16.06 28.33 -16.28
CA GLU A 61 16.75 29.35 -15.49
C GLU A 61 17.62 28.78 -14.36
N GLU A 62 17.32 27.57 -13.86
CA GLU A 62 17.96 26.99 -12.67
C GLU A 62 18.91 25.83 -13.01
N GLY A 63 18.86 25.32 -14.26
CA GLY A 63 19.61 24.15 -14.71
C GLY A 63 19.04 22.83 -14.17
N ALA A 64 19.84 21.77 -14.34
CA ALA A 64 19.43 20.40 -13.94
C ALA A 64 19.70 20.15 -12.46
N ARG A 65 18.71 19.56 -11.79
CA ARG A 65 18.81 19.11 -10.39
C ARG A 65 18.38 17.67 -10.27
N THR A 66 19.19 16.85 -9.60
CA THR A 66 18.91 15.44 -9.33
C THR A 66 18.77 15.22 -7.84
N GLN A 67 17.74 14.47 -7.45
CA GLN A 67 17.57 13.98 -6.10
C GLN A 67 17.17 12.51 -6.10
N THR A 68 17.64 11.80 -5.07
CA THR A 68 17.33 10.38 -4.86
C THR A 68 16.63 10.20 -3.52
N ARG A 69 15.61 9.34 -3.50
CA ARG A 69 14.95 8.89 -2.27
C ARG A 69 15.02 7.39 -2.17
N ARG A 70 15.46 6.90 -1.02
CA ARG A 70 15.41 5.48 -0.69
C ARG A 70 14.02 5.16 -0.10
N ILE A 71 13.36 4.17 -0.67
CA ILE A 71 12.10 3.62 -0.16
C ILE A 71 12.46 2.57 0.89
N ARG A 72 11.95 2.74 2.11
CA ARG A 72 12.28 1.85 3.25
C ARG A 72 11.14 0.91 3.60
N GLU A 73 9.93 1.27 3.27
CA GLU A 73 8.73 0.50 3.57
C GLU A 73 8.18 -0.04 2.25
N SER A 74 8.01 -1.35 2.14
CA SER A 74 7.16 -1.90 1.10
C SER A 74 5.72 -1.74 1.60
N GLY A 75 4.99 -0.82 0.97
CA GLY A 75 3.61 -0.53 1.33
C GLY A 75 2.67 -1.69 1.00
N GLY A 76 1.58 -1.75 1.73
CA GLY A 76 0.43 -2.57 1.35
C GLY A 76 -0.41 -1.87 0.26
N ASN A 77 -1.48 -2.52 -0.18
CA ASN A 77 -2.43 -1.93 -1.11
C ASN A 77 -3.40 -1.00 -0.37
N ASP A 78 -3.29 0.30 -0.58
CA ASP A 78 -4.26 1.31 -0.12
C ASP A 78 -4.87 2.01 -1.33
N PHE A 79 -5.89 1.39 -1.92
CA PHE A 79 -6.53 1.88 -3.14
C PHE A 79 -7.21 3.24 -2.95
N THR A 80 -7.71 3.55 -1.75
CA THR A 80 -8.30 4.87 -1.47
C THR A 80 -7.25 5.97 -1.53
N LYS A 81 -6.10 5.75 -0.91
CA LYS A 81 -4.97 6.68 -0.97
C LYS A 81 -4.40 6.79 -2.39
N LEU A 82 -4.29 5.64 -3.09
CA LEU A 82 -3.85 5.60 -4.48
C LEU A 82 -4.75 6.42 -5.40
N GLU A 83 -6.07 6.30 -5.26
CA GLU A 83 -7.05 7.09 -6.02
C GLU A 83 -6.89 8.58 -5.75
N GLN A 84 -6.82 8.99 -4.47
CA GLN A 84 -6.66 10.39 -4.08
C GLN A 84 -5.34 11.00 -4.60
N LEU A 85 -4.23 10.25 -4.56
CA LEU A 85 -2.95 10.70 -5.12
C LEU A 85 -2.99 10.83 -6.64
N ASN A 86 -3.64 9.89 -7.33
CA ASN A 86 -3.84 9.97 -8.77
C ASN A 86 -4.74 11.15 -9.16
N ASP A 87 -5.79 11.44 -8.38
CA ASP A 87 -6.65 12.60 -8.61
C ASP A 87 -5.88 13.91 -8.40
N LEU A 88 -5.10 13.99 -7.31
CA LEU A 88 -4.24 15.14 -7.05
C LEU A 88 -3.26 15.40 -8.20
N SER A 89 -2.61 14.34 -8.71
CA SER A 89 -1.67 14.46 -9.83
C SER A 89 -2.35 14.98 -11.10
N ARG A 90 -3.55 14.47 -11.42
CA ARG A 90 -4.35 14.91 -12.59
C ARG A 90 -4.80 16.35 -12.46
N ARG A 91 -5.29 16.75 -11.28
CA ARG A 91 -5.67 18.15 -11.02
C ARG A 91 -4.48 19.08 -11.17
N PHE A 92 -3.32 18.70 -10.61
CA PHE A 92 -2.08 19.45 -10.73
C PHE A 92 -1.64 19.59 -12.21
N CYS A 93 -1.68 18.51 -13.00
CA CYS A 93 -1.31 18.55 -14.41
C CYS A 93 -2.24 19.46 -15.25
N ASN A 94 -3.54 19.54 -14.90
CA ASN A 94 -4.49 20.40 -15.60
C ASN A 94 -4.39 21.87 -15.14
N HIS A 95 -4.15 22.11 -13.88
CA HIS A 95 -4.07 23.43 -13.25
C HIS A 95 -2.89 23.44 -12.26
N PRO A 96 -1.67 23.73 -12.73
CA PRO A 96 -0.50 23.80 -11.87
C PRO A 96 -0.68 24.84 -10.76
N VAL A 97 -0.45 24.40 -9.53
CA VAL A 97 -0.53 25.23 -8.33
C VAL A 97 0.86 25.42 -7.72
N PRO A 98 1.04 26.45 -6.87
CA PRO A 98 2.28 26.64 -6.12
C PRO A 98 2.69 25.40 -5.30
N ALA A 99 4.02 25.14 -5.17
CA ALA A 99 4.55 24.01 -4.42
C ALA A 99 4.00 23.93 -2.98
N ALA A 100 3.83 25.08 -2.31
CA ALA A 100 3.26 25.14 -0.97
C ALA A 100 1.80 24.66 -0.88
N GLU A 101 1.02 24.92 -1.93
CA GLU A 101 -0.37 24.48 -2.02
C GLU A 101 -0.45 22.99 -2.34
N LEU A 102 0.33 22.52 -3.32
CA LEU A 102 0.45 21.11 -3.64
C LEU A 102 0.88 20.29 -2.40
N ARG A 103 1.83 20.82 -1.62
CA ARG A 103 2.26 20.20 -0.37
C ARG A 103 1.12 20.04 0.64
N LYS A 104 0.33 21.09 0.84
CA LYS A 104 -0.82 21.04 1.76
C LYS A 104 -1.86 19.99 1.34
N GLU A 105 -2.15 19.89 0.05
CA GLU A 105 -3.09 18.89 -0.46
C GLU A 105 -2.54 17.47 -0.31
N PHE A 106 -1.27 17.26 -0.63
CA PHE A 106 -0.58 15.99 -0.43
C PHE A 106 -0.59 15.57 1.06
N ASP A 107 -0.26 16.48 1.97
CA ASP A 107 -0.21 16.17 3.41
C ASP A 107 -1.59 15.79 3.95
N LYS A 108 -2.69 16.39 3.47
CA LYS A 108 -4.06 16.00 3.83
C LYS A 108 -4.35 14.55 3.45
N ILE A 109 -3.92 14.12 2.26
CA ILE A 109 -4.11 12.75 1.79
C ILE A 109 -3.26 11.79 2.64
N ASN A 110 -2.02 12.17 2.93
CA ASN A 110 -1.07 11.30 3.63
C ASN A 110 -1.42 11.05 5.11
N ILE A 111 -2.14 11.97 5.75
CA ILE A 111 -2.60 11.87 7.15
C ILE A 111 -3.79 10.90 7.27
N ASN A 112 -4.62 10.76 6.23
CA ASN A 112 -5.80 9.91 6.25
C ASN A 112 -5.41 8.42 6.22
N LYS A 113 -5.35 7.80 7.39
CA LYS A 113 -5.14 6.35 7.52
C LYS A 113 -6.48 5.63 7.58
N THR A 114 -6.61 4.55 6.80
CA THR A 114 -7.78 3.66 6.85
C THR A 114 -7.95 3.10 8.26
N LYS A 115 -9.15 3.23 8.83
CA LYS A 115 -9.43 2.73 10.18
C LYS A 115 -9.23 1.21 10.24
N PRO A 116 -8.56 0.70 11.30
CA PRO A 116 -8.24 -0.73 11.40
C PRO A 116 -9.49 -1.64 11.39
N LEU A 117 -10.63 -1.14 11.86
CA LEU A 117 -11.90 -1.87 11.84
C LEU A 117 -12.40 -2.19 10.42
N TRP A 118 -12.21 -1.29 9.45
CA TRP A 118 -12.58 -1.55 8.06
C TRP A 118 -11.72 -2.63 7.42
N LYS A 119 -10.44 -2.69 7.79
CA LYS A 119 -9.54 -3.77 7.37
C LYS A 119 -9.99 -5.10 7.93
N LEU A 120 -10.37 -5.15 9.22
CA LEU A 120 -10.91 -6.36 9.84
C LEU A 120 -12.20 -6.83 9.16
N LEU A 121 -13.16 -5.92 8.92
CA LEU A 121 -14.41 -6.27 8.24
C LEU A 121 -14.16 -6.79 6.82
N GLY A 122 -13.23 -6.16 6.08
CA GLY A 122 -12.85 -6.60 4.75
C GLY A 122 -12.24 -7.99 4.76
N SER A 123 -11.29 -8.27 5.65
CA SER A 123 -10.67 -9.60 5.77
C SER A 123 -11.65 -10.67 6.22
N LEU A 124 -12.56 -10.34 7.13
CA LEU A 124 -13.62 -11.26 7.58
C LEU A 124 -14.56 -11.64 6.43
N LEU A 125 -15.05 -10.64 5.69
CA LEU A 125 -15.89 -10.85 4.51
C LEU A 125 -15.18 -11.68 3.44
N ALA A 126 -13.91 -11.37 3.17
CA ALA A 126 -13.10 -12.12 2.22
C ALA A 126 -12.94 -13.59 2.64
N ALA A 127 -12.55 -13.86 3.89
CA ALA A 127 -12.37 -15.21 4.40
C ALA A 127 -13.67 -16.04 4.31
N CYS A 128 -14.80 -15.47 4.74
CA CYS A 128 -16.09 -16.14 4.67
C CYS A 128 -16.53 -16.39 3.21
N SER A 129 -16.34 -15.41 2.32
CA SER A 129 -16.71 -15.53 0.91
C SER A 129 -15.89 -16.60 0.20
N PHE A 130 -14.57 -16.63 0.43
CA PHE A 130 -13.71 -17.68 -0.12
C PHE A 130 -14.05 -19.06 0.42
N ALA A 131 -14.45 -19.20 1.69
CA ALA A 131 -14.90 -20.47 2.24
C ALA A 131 -16.08 -21.05 1.43
N PHE A 132 -17.09 -20.24 1.12
CA PHE A 132 -18.20 -20.64 0.26
C PHE A 132 -17.78 -20.88 -1.18
N PHE A 133 -16.92 -20.04 -1.74
CA PHE A 133 -16.44 -20.19 -3.11
C PHE A 133 -15.73 -21.54 -3.34
N TYR A 134 -14.93 -21.99 -2.38
CA TYR A 134 -14.28 -23.30 -2.42
C TYR A 134 -15.18 -24.47 -1.95
N GLY A 135 -16.47 -24.24 -1.83
CA GLY A 135 -17.45 -25.27 -1.48
C GLY A 135 -17.39 -25.71 -0.01
N GLY A 136 -16.97 -24.80 0.88
CA GLY A 136 -17.06 -24.98 2.33
C GLY A 136 -18.48 -24.85 2.84
N SER A 137 -18.73 -25.39 4.02
CA SER A 137 -19.98 -25.29 4.76
C SER A 137 -20.02 -24.02 5.61
N ILE A 138 -21.18 -23.69 6.19
CA ILE A 138 -21.31 -22.56 7.13
C ILE A 138 -20.31 -22.65 8.30
N PRO A 139 -20.12 -23.82 8.96
CA PRO A 139 -19.09 -23.96 9.99
C PRO A 139 -17.68 -23.67 9.49
N ASP A 140 -17.33 -24.06 8.24
CA ASP A 140 -16.03 -23.79 7.66
C ASP A 140 -15.82 -22.28 7.43
N ALA A 141 -16.86 -21.57 7.01
CA ALA A 141 -16.82 -20.11 6.84
C ALA A 141 -16.62 -19.38 8.18
N VAL A 142 -17.28 -19.85 9.25
CA VAL A 142 -17.10 -19.30 10.61
C VAL A 142 -15.67 -19.55 11.10
N ALA A 143 -15.13 -20.75 10.88
CA ALA A 143 -13.76 -21.09 11.26
C ALA A 143 -12.72 -20.26 10.46
N ALA A 144 -12.95 -20.04 9.16
CA ALA A 144 -12.13 -19.16 8.34
C ALA A 144 -12.18 -17.71 8.84
N GLY A 145 -13.37 -17.23 9.21
CA GLY A 145 -13.55 -15.91 9.83
C GLY A 145 -12.78 -15.77 11.16
N PHE A 146 -12.80 -16.80 11.99
CA PHE A 146 -11.99 -16.83 13.22
C PHE A 146 -10.49 -16.73 12.89
N GLY A 147 -10.01 -17.47 11.89
CA GLY A 147 -8.64 -17.36 11.40
C GLY A 147 -8.27 -15.94 10.92
N ALA A 148 -9.17 -15.27 10.20
CA ALA A 148 -8.98 -13.89 9.74
C ALA A 148 -8.86 -12.90 10.92
N VAL A 149 -9.68 -13.06 11.96
CA VAL A 149 -9.57 -12.25 13.20
C VAL A 149 -8.23 -12.48 13.89
N LEU A 150 -7.78 -13.72 13.93
CA LEU A 150 -6.51 -14.09 14.56
C LEU A 150 -5.31 -13.49 13.79
N ILE A 151 -5.32 -13.56 12.45
CA ILE A 151 -4.31 -12.92 11.60
C ILE A 151 -4.31 -11.41 11.80
N TRP A 152 -5.48 -10.78 11.82
CA TRP A 152 -5.61 -9.35 12.07
C TRP A 152 -5.03 -8.96 13.44
N GLY A 153 -5.31 -9.73 14.49
CA GLY A 153 -4.75 -9.54 15.82
C GLY A 153 -3.22 -9.66 15.82
N LEU A 154 -2.68 -10.69 15.16
CA LEU A 154 -1.25 -10.85 15.01
C LEU A 154 -0.60 -9.69 14.22
N GLN A 155 -1.24 -9.20 13.17
CA GLN A 155 -0.78 -8.01 12.45
C GLN A 155 -0.73 -6.76 13.34
N GLN A 156 -1.71 -6.60 14.22
CA GLN A 156 -1.76 -5.42 15.08
C GLN A 156 -0.70 -5.45 16.20
N TYR A 157 -0.47 -6.65 16.80
CA TYR A 157 0.37 -6.78 17.99
C TYR A 157 1.78 -7.29 17.69
N LEU A 158 1.94 -8.18 16.74
CA LEU A 158 3.22 -8.86 16.48
C LEU A 158 4.04 -8.16 15.39
N ARG A 159 3.41 -7.57 14.38
CA ARG A 159 4.10 -6.86 13.29
C ARG A 159 5.05 -5.76 13.78
N PRO A 160 4.70 -4.90 14.76
CA PRO A 160 5.63 -3.87 15.25
C PRO A 160 6.85 -4.43 15.98
N VAL A 161 6.79 -5.68 16.46
CA VAL A 161 7.88 -6.36 17.18
C VAL A 161 8.81 -7.11 16.21
N CYS A 162 8.29 -7.57 15.07
CA CYS A 162 9.06 -8.32 14.08
C CYS A 162 9.90 -7.37 13.23
N MET A 163 11.21 -7.62 13.17
CA MET A 163 12.16 -6.81 12.40
C MET A 163 12.04 -6.97 10.89
N ASN A 164 11.39 -8.07 10.41
CA ASN A 164 11.29 -8.40 8.99
C ASN A 164 9.89 -8.94 8.66
N GLU A 165 9.32 -8.48 7.54
CA GLU A 165 8.01 -8.91 7.04
C GLU A 165 7.95 -10.43 6.80
N VAL A 166 9.02 -11.03 6.29
CA VAL A 166 9.11 -12.50 6.06
C VAL A 166 9.02 -13.26 7.37
N THR A 167 9.73 -12.80 8.41
CA THR A 167 9.68 -13.40 9.73
C THR A 167 8.30 -13.30 10.34
N PHE A 168 7.65 -12.13 10.18
CA PHE A 168 6.29 -11.94 10.65
C PHE A 168 5.31 -12.90 9.96
N GLN A 169 5.36 -13.00 8.62
CA GLN A 169 4.48 -13.90 7.87
C GLN A 169 4.67 -15.37 8.27
N PHE A 170 5.93 -15.81 8.46
CA PHE A 170 6.21 -17.17 8.89
C PHE A 170 5.60 -17.48 10.26
N VAL A 171 5.83 -16.60 11.23
CA VAL A 171 5.30 -16.75 12.59
C VAL A 171 3.77 -16.68 12.61
N ALA A 172 3.18 -15.70 11.90
CA ALA A 172 1.73 -15.57 11.83
C ALA A 172 1.07 -16.79 11.20
N SER A 173 1.61 -17.31 10.10
CA SER A 173 1.11 -18.53 9.44
C SER A 173 1.22 -19.75 10.35
N PHE A 174 2.32 -19.88 11.07
CA PHE A 174 2.52 -20.99 12.02
C PHE A 174 1.46 -20.97 13.12
N PHE A 175 1.29 -19.84 13.81
CA PHE A 175 0.31 -19.73 14.89
C PHE A 175 -1.13 -19.91 14.39
N THR A 176 -1.47 -19.34 13.25
CA THR A 176 -2.79 -19.49 12.67
C THR A 176 -3.04 -20.93 12.22
N GLY A 177 -2.07 -21.59 11.61
CA GLY A 177 -2.16 -23.00 11.23
C GLY A 177 -2.33 -23.92 12.44
N CYS A 178 -1.57 -23.71 13.51
CA CYS A 178 -1.74 -24.46 14.76
C CYS A 178 -3.12 -24.26 15.39
N ALA A 179 -3.62 -23.02 15.40
CA ALA A 179 -4.94 -22.71 15.96
C ALA A 179 -6.07 -23.41 15.17
N ILE A 180 -5.98 -23.41 13.84
CA ILE A 180 -6.98 -24.10 12.99
C ILE A 180 -6.88 -25.62 13.14
N CYS A 181 -5.67 -26.16 13.18
CA CYS A 181 -5.45 -27.59 13.44
C CYS A 181 -6.09 -27.99 14.78
N GLY A 182 -5.84 -27.23 15.85
CA GLY A 182 -6.50 -27.45 17.13
C GLY A 182 -8.05 -27.37 17.06
N LEU A 183 -8.57 -26.41 16.31
CA LEU A 183 -10.02 -26.23 16.12
C LEU A 183 -10.64 -27.42 15.36
N THR A 184 -9.98 -27.92 14.32
CA THR A 184 -10.45 -29.07 13.55
C THR A 184 -10.37 -30.38 14.32
N LEU A 185 -9.42 -30.53 15.26
CA LEU A 185 -9.35 -31.65 16.18
C LEU A 185 -10.53 -31.68 17.19
N LEU A 186 -10.93 -30.48 17.65
CA LEU A 186 -12.08 -30.32 18.54
C LEU A 186 -13.43 -30.45 17.81
N CYS A 187 -13.48 -30.11 16.54
CA CYS A 187 -14.70 -30.10 15.73
C CYS A 187 -14.50 -30.91 14.44
N PRO A 188 -14.73 -32.24 14.46
CA PRO A 188 -14.44 -33.16 13.34
C PRO A 188 -15.26 -32.89 12.05
N PHE A 189 -16.27 -32.04 12.12
CA PHE A 189 -17.10 -31.64 10.96
C PHE A 189 -16.47 -30.50 10.15
N LEU A 190 -15.39 -29.89 10.63
CA LEU A 190 -14.65 -28.84 9.93
C LEU A 190 -13.68 -29.45 8.91
N ARG A 191 -13.62 -28.85 7.72
CA ARG A 191 -12.71 -29.26 6.65
C ARG A 191 -11.47 -28.40 6.64
N MET A 192 -10.40 -28.92 7.24
CA MET A 192 -9.14 -28.21 7.39
C MET A 192 -8.56 -27.71 6.06
N ASP A 193 -8.64 -28.52 5.02
CA ASP A 193 -8.16 -28.19 3.66
C ASP A 193 -8.79 -26.90 3.12
N LYS A 194 -10.11 -26.76 3.24
CA LYS A 194 -10.84 -25.59 2.76
C LYS A 194 -10.57 -24.34 3.57
N ILE A 195 -10.49 -24.46 4.90
CA ILE A 195 -10.19 -23.34 5.79
C ILE A 195 -8.78 -22.80 5.52
N MET A 196 -7.78 -23.70 5.36
CA MET A 196 -6.40 -23.30 5.09
C MET A 196 -6.27 -22.57 3.75
N ILE A 197 -6.94 -23.06 2.69
CA ILE A 197 -6.96 -22.37 1.39
C ILE A 197 -7.55 -20.97 1.52
N CYS A 198 -8.68 -20.81 2.23
CA CYS A 198 -9.31 -19.49 2.42
C CYS A 198 -8.38 -18.48 3.10
N LEU A 199 -7.61 -18.92 4.10
CA LEU A 199 -6.69 -18.05 4.83
C LEU A 199 -5.46 -17.67 4.04
N LEU A 200 -5.06 -18.48 3.06
CA LEU A 200 -3.93 -18.19 2.18
C LEU A 200 -4.23 -16.99 1.27
N TYR A 201 -5.52 -16.70 1.01
CA TYR A 201 -5.99 -15.60 0.16
C TYR A 201 -6.52 -14.39 0.97
N THR A 202 -6.48 -14.43 2.30
CA THR A 202 -6.92 -13.33 3.18
C THR A 202 -5.72 -12.57 3.75
#